data_2393c127a86cc1cacd1ef0bf9f22e57f
#
_entry.id   2393c127a86cc1cacd1ef0bf9f22e57f
#
_cell.length_a   1.000
_cell.length_b   1.000
_cell.length_c   1.000
_cell.angle_alpha   90.00
_cell.angle_beta   90.00
_cell.angle_gamma   90.00
#
_symmetry.space_group_name_H-M   'P 1'
#
loop_
_entity.id
_entity.type
_entity.pdbx_description
1 polymer ?
#
loop_
_entity_poly.entity_id
_entity_poly.type
_entity_poly.pdbx_seq_one_letter_code
_entity_poly.pdbx_strand_id
1 'polypeptide(L)'
;MGFNEKENSLEYWDNIHSKYERNEIKLDDWLDKFETIIDSCSTPILDLGCGSGNDTLYLINKNKQVISCDQSSNAINNIKKNFPEVYDTKCFNMLDGMPFDNNSFELIIADLCLHYFKEKDTFELLNEIRRILTVGGRLIFRVNSVNDVNHGAGQGNEIEHHLYETSDKRLKRFFDEKDIKFFFKGFDIEYLNEEIMTRYKLEKRLYRVCVKKK
;
A
#
# COMPACT_ATOMS: atom_id res chain seq x y z
N MET A 1 9.80 27.74 -10.78
CA MET A 1 9.14 26.52 -11.28
C MET A 1 8.71 25.75 -10.05
N GLY A 2 7.40 25.59 -9.82
CA GLY A 2 6.91 24.84 -8.67
C GLY A 2 7.24 23.36 -8.85
N PHE A 3 7.84 22.76 -7.84
CA PHE A 3 8.08 21.32 -7.81
C PHE A 3 6.73 20.60 -7.84
N ASN A 4 6.52 19.77 -8.85
CA ASN A 4 5.33 18.94 -8.94
C ASN A 4 5.57 17.65 -8.13
N GLU A 5 5.04 17.59 -6.91
CA GLU A 5 5.21 16.46 -5.98
C GLU A 5 4.80 15.11 -6.62
N LYS A 6 3.77 15.12 -7.50
CA LYS A 6 3.30 13.92 -8.20
C LYS A 6 4.32 13.41 -9.23
N GLU A 7 4.93 14.30 -10.01
CA GLU A 7 5.94 13.93 -11.03
C GLU A 7 7.20 13.36 -10.38
N ASN A 8 7.68 13.97 -9.29
CA ASN A 8 8.84 13.46 -8.56
C ASN A 8 8.59 12.08 -7.94
N SER A 9 7.39 11.84 -7.40
CA SER A 9 7.02 10.53 -6.86
C SER A 9 6.97 9.47 -7.94
N LEU A 10 6.37 9.76 -9.11
CA LEU A 10 6.28 8.84 -10.22
C LEU A 10 7.67 8.48 -10.77
N GLU A 11 8.52 9.48 -11.04
CA GLU A 11 9.88 9.26 -11.55
C GLU A 11 10.73 8.40 -10.58
N TYR A 12 10.62 8.67 -9.28
CA TYR A 12 11.31 7.90 -8.26
C TYR A 12 10.91 6.41 -8.31
N TRP A 13 9.61 6.12 -8.27
CA TRP A 13 9.12 4.74 -8.24
C TRP A 13 9.38 4.02 -9.56
N ASP A 14 9.24 4.70 -10.70
CA ASP A 14 9.58 4.13 -12.00
C ASP A 14 11.07 3.74 -12.07
N ASN A 15 11.98 4.57 -11.54
CA ASN A 15 13.39 4.25 -11.46
C ASN A 15 13.68 3.07 -10.53
N ILE A 16 13.00 2.99 -9.37
CA ILE A 16 13.14 1.85 -8.45
C ILE A 16 12.73 0.55 -9.14
N HIS A 17 11.57 0.55 -9.82
CA HIS A 17 11.02 -0.67 -10.43
C HIS A 17 11.65 -1.02 -11.78
N SER A 18 12.47 -0.16 -12.39
CA SER A 18 13.14 -0.44 -13.67
C SER A 18 14.13 -1.63 -13.60
N LYS A 19 14.53 -2.08 -12.41
CA LYS A 19 15.64 -3.03 -12.20
C LYS A 19 15.22 -4.35 -11.54
N TYR A 20 13.94 -4.56 -11.22
CA TYR A 20 13.52 -5.76 -10.47
C TYR A 20 13.26 -6.97 -11.38
N GLU A 21 13.83 -8.14 -10.99
CA GLU A 21 13.55 -9.44 -11.57
C GLU A 21 12.78 -10.34 -10.57
N ARG A 22 12.02 -11.34 -11.09
CA ARG A 22 11.20 -12.26 -10.27
C ARG A 22 12.00 -12.96 -9.16
N ASN A 23 13.27 -13.28 -9.42
CA ASN A 23 14.14 -14.00 -8.47
C ASN A 23 14.54 -13.14 -7.24
N GLU A 24 14.28 -11.84 -7.27
CA GLU A 24 14.58 -10.90 -6.19
C GLU A 24 13.38 -10.70 -5.24
N ILE A 25 12.21 -11.27 -5.56
CA ILE A 25 11.01 -11.14 -4.75
C ILE A 25 11.15 -12.00 -3.50
N LYS A 26 11.19 -11.34 -2.36
CA LYS A 26 11.22 -11.99 -1.05
C LYS A 26 9.82 -11.96 -0.47
N LEU A 27 9.18 -13.12 -0.41
CA LEU A 27 7.95 -13.26 0.35
C LEU A 27 8.25 -13.04 1.83
N ASP A 28 7.37 -12.31 2.49
CA ASP A 28 7.26 -12.31 3.93
C ASP A 28 5.85 -12.82 4.31
N ASP A 29 5.71 -13.30 5.53
CA ASP A 29 4.52 -13.98 6.04
C ASP A 29 3.47 -13.01 6.62
N TRP A 30 3.57 -11.74 6.28
CA TRP A 30 2.75 -10.73 6.92
C TRP A 30 1.23 -10.90 6.67
N LEU A 31 0.85 -11.51 5.55
CA LEU A 31 -0.53 -11.80 5.20
C LEU A 31 -1.07 -13.08 5.85
N ASP A 32 -0.22 -13.97 6.39
CA ASP A 32 -0.66 -15.23 7.01
C ASP A 32 -1.65 -15.01 8.16
N LYS A 33 -1.47 -13.90 8.89
CA LYS A 33 -2.41 -13.47 9.94
C LYS A 33 -3.84 -13.32 9.44
N PHE A 34 -4.02 -13.04 8.16
CA PHE A 34 -5.30 -12.76 7.52
C PHE A 34 -5.74 -13.87 6.55
N GLU A 35 -5.11 -15.04 6.61
CA GLU A 35 -5.37 -16.16 5.70
C GLU A 35 -6.85 -16.50 5.62
N THR A 36 -7.57 -16.58 6.73
CA THR A 36 -9.01 -16.85 6.75
C THR A 36 -9.82 -15.80 5.97
N ILE A 37 -9.45 -14.52 6.05
CA ILE A 37 -10.08 -13.44 5.31
C ILE A 37 -9.78 -13.60 3.81
N ILE A 38 -8.52 -13.83 3.47
CA ILE A 38 -8.07 -14.04 2.10
C ILE A 38 -8.78 -15.25 1.49
N ASP A 39 -8.82 -16.37 2.19
CA ASP A 39 -9.44 -17.61 1.70
C ASP A 39 -10.94 -17.47 1.47
N SER A 40 -11.63 -16.71 2.32
CA SER A 40 -13.08 -16.47 2.19
C SER A 40 -13.46 -15.48 1.08
N CYS A 41 -12.48 -14.71 0.54
CA CYS A 41 -12.73 -13.73 -0.51
C CYS A 41 -13.14 -14.43 -1.81
N SER A 42 -14.29 -14.01 -2.37
CA SER A 42 -14.89 -14.58 -3.58
C SER A 42 -14.69 -13.70 -4.82
N THR A 43 -14.37 -12.43 -4.63
CA THR A 43 -14.03 -11.49 -5.71
C THR A 43 -12.52 -11.47 -5.97
N PRO A 44 -12.06 -10.95 -7.13
CA PRO A 44 -10.65 -10.63 -7.28
C PRO A 44 -10.15 -9.72 -6.15
N ILE A 45 -8.95 -9.98 -5.65
CA ILE A 45 -8.31 -9.17 -4.61
C ILE A 45 -7.50 -8.05 -5.28
N LEU A 46 -7.68 -6.81 -4.82
CA LEU A 46 -6.90 -5.68 -5.30
C LEU A 46 -5.58 -5.59 -4.52
N ASP A 47 -4.44 -5.69 -5.22
CA ASP A 47 -3.11 -5.37 -4.71
C ASP A 47 -2.78 -3.94 -5.14
N LEU A 48 -3.04 -2.98 -4.24
CA LEU A 48 -2.92 -1.55 -4.47
C LEU A 48 -1.52 -1.05 -4.12
N GLY A 49 -0.79 -0.50 -5.10
CA GLY A 49 0.61 -0.16 -4.96
C GLY A 49 1.51 -1.41 -4.95
N CYS A 50 1.26 -2.32 -5.88
CA CYS A 50 1.85 -3.67 -5.92
C CYS A 50 3.38 -3.70 -6.06
N GLY A 51 4.00 -2.61 -6.55
CA GLY A 51 5.45 -2.49 -6.72
C GLY A 51 6.07 -3.69 -7.42
N SER A 52 6.97 -4.38 -6.73
CA SER A 52 7.67 -5.56 -7.26
C SER A 52 6.83 -6.84 -7.28
N GLY A 53 5.62 -6.84 -6.70
CA GLY A 53 4.68 -7.96 -6.73
C GLY A 53 4.85 -8.98 -5.60
N ASN A 54 5.35 -8.58 -4.44
CA ASN A 54 5.46 -9.47 -3.29
C ASN A 54 4.09 -10.03 -2.87
N ASP A 55 3.11 -9.15 -2.70
CA ASP A 55 1.75 -9.53 -2.29
C ASP A 55 0.99 -10.16 -3.44
N THR A 56 1.19 -9.69 -4.67
CA THR A 56 0.70 -10.36 -5.89
C THR A 56 1.13 -11.82 -5.90
N LEU A 57 2.43 -12.13 -5.69
CA LEU A 57 2.94 -13.50 -5.68
C LEU A 57 2.36 -14.32 -4.52
N TYR A 58 2.24 -13.73 -3.33
CA TYR A 58 1.61 -14.39 -2.19
C TYR A 58 0.17 -14.82 -2.51
N LEU A 59 -0.62 -13.90 -3.05
CA LEU A 59 -2.03 -14.16 -3.38
C LEU A 59 -2.20 -15.18 -4.52
N ILE A 60 -1.35 -15.12 -5.54
CA ILE A 60 -1.33 -16.12 -6.63
C ILE A 60 -1.01 -17.51 -6.07
N ASN A 61 -0.04 -17.63 -5.17
CA ASN A 61 0.30 -18.88 -4.50
C ASN A 61 -0.86 -19.44 -3.64
N LYS A 62 -1.78 -18.58 -3.20
CA LYS A 62 -3.05 -18.97 -2.56
C LYS A 62 -4.20 -19.23 -3.54
N ASN A 63 -3.89 -19.32 -4.85
CA ASN A 63 -4.87 -19.51 -5.93
C ASN A 63 -5.97 -18.44 -5.98
N LYS A 64 -5.65 -17.18 -5.60
CA LYS A 64 -6.57 -16.06 -5.69
C LYS A 64 -6.43 -15.33 -7.01
N GLN A 65 -7.55 -14.81 -7.53
CA GLN A 65 -7.53 -13.84 -8.62
C GLN A 65 -7.04 -12.50 -8.07
N VAL A 66 -6.01 -11.92 -8.69
CA VAL A 66 -5.38 -10.68 -8.23
C VAL A 66 -5.43 -9.63 -9.33
N ILE A 67 -5.86 -8.43 -8.97
CA ILE A 67 -5.71 -7.23 -9.81
C ILE A 67 -4.58 -6.40 -9.20
N SER A 68 -3.43 -6.35 -9.87
CA SER A 68 -2.26 -5.63 -9.38
C SER A 68 -2.19 -4.23 -9.97
N CYS A 69 -2.06 -3.22 -9.11
CA CYS A 69 -2.08 -1.82 -9.51
C CYS A 69 -0.88 -1.04 -8.95
N ASP A 70 -0.31 -0.20 -9.79
CA ASP A 70 0.74 0.76 -9.39
C ASP A 70 0.70 1.98 -10.30
N GLN A 71 1.26 3.11 -9.84
CA GLN A 71 1.45 4.29 -10.68
C GLN A 71 2.65 4.13 -11.64
N SER A 72 3.63 3.27 -11.29
CA SER A 72 4.81 2.98 -12.09
C SER A 72 4.47 2.05 -13.24
N SER A 73 4.70 2.50 -14.46
CA SER A 73 4.57 1.68 -15.65
C SER A 73 5.59 0.53 -15.67
N ASN A 74 6.78 0.74 -15.10
CA ASN A 74 7.82 -0.28 -14.96
C ASN A 74 7.37 -1.38 -13.98
N ALA A 75 6.75 -1.01 -12.85
CA ALA A 75 6.16 -2.00 -11.92
C ALA A 75 5.14 -2.88 -12.65
N ILE A 76 4.18 -2.28 -13.35
CA ILE A 76 3.13 -3.00 -14.07
C ILE A 76 3.70 -3.88 -15.18
N ASN A 77 4.70 -3.41 -15.93
CA ASN A 77 5.37 -4.22 -16.96
C ASN A 77 6.10 -5.43 -16.34
N ASN A 78 6.72 -5.24 -15.17
CA ASN A 78 7.36 -6.32 -14.44
C ASN A 78 6.35 -7.33 -13.91
N ILE A 79 5.19 -6.88 -13.39
CA ILE A 79 4.10 -7.77 -12.98
C ILE A 79 3.67 -8.64 -14.16
N LYS A 80 3.34 -8.05 -15.32
CA LYS A 80 2.93 -8.81 -16.52
C LYS A 80 3.98 -9.81 -16.98
N LYS A 81 5.27 -9.45 -16.92
CA LYS A 81 6.38 -10.32 -17.31
C LYS A 81 6.58 -11.48 -16.32
N ASN A 82 6.55 -11.16 -15.02
CA ASN A 82 6.93 -12.09 -13.97
C ASN A 82 5.79 -12.99 -13.48
N PHE A 83 4.54 -12.53 -13.67
CA PHE A 83 3.32 -13.19 -13.19
C PHE A 83 2.28 -13.27 -14.31
N PRO A 84 2.51 -14.09 -15.37
CA PRO A 84 1.56 -14.22 -16.48
C PRO A 84 0.19 -14.74 -16.03
N GLU A 85 0.12 -15.35 -14.84
CA GLU A 85 -1.09 -15.86 -14.19
C GLU A 85 -1.89 -14.78 -13.44
N VAL A 86 -1.39 -13.53 -13.34
CA VAL A 86 -2.15 -12.43 -12.72
C VAL A 86 -3.47 -12.20 -13.47
N TYR A 87 -4.56 -12.00 -12.72
CA TYR A 87 -5.89 -11.87 -13.31
C TYR A 87 -6.03 -10.60 -14.17
N ASP A 88 -5.58 -9.44 -13.65
CA ASP A 88 -5.54 -8.16 -14.40
C ASP A 88 -4.48 -7.23 -13.79
N THR A 89 -4.10 -6.21 -14.54
CA THR A 89 -3.20 -5.16 -14.07
C THR A 89 -3.67 -3.79 -14.52
N LYS A 90 -3.52 -2.77 -13.67
CA LYS A 90 -3.85 -1.38 -14.03
C LYS A 90 -2.74 -0.43 -13.60
N CYS A 91 -2.36 0.47 -14.52
CA CYS A 91 -1.40 1.53 -14.23
C CYS A 91 -2.15 2.85 -14.02
N PHE A 92 -2.15 3.35 -12.79
CA PHE A 92 -2.79 4.63 -12.46
C PHE A 92 -2.23 5.21 -11.16
N ASN A 93 -2.32 6.54 -11.01
CA ASN A 93 -2.05 7.18 -9.73
C ASN A 93 -3.33 7.15 -8.88
N MET A 94 -3.26 6.59 -7.68
CA MET A 94 -4.40 6.44 -6.78
C MET A 94 -5.02 7.78 -6.32
N LEU A 95 -4.32 8.90 -6.50
CA LEU A 95 -4.86 10.25 -6.25
C LEU A 95 -5.65 10.84 -7.42
N ASP A 96 -5.63 10.22 -8.59
CA ASP A 96 -6.40 10.68 -9.76
C ASP A 96 -7.75 9.96 -9.89
N GLY A 97 -8.16 9.24 -8.84
CA GLY A 97 -9.32 8.37 -8.80
C GLY A 97 -8.98 6.93 -9.20
N MET A 98 -9.71 5.97 -8.68
CA MET A 98 -9.49 4.55 -8.98
C MET A 98 -10.44 4.08 -10.06
N PRO A 99 -9.95 3.45 -11.16
CA PRO A 99 -10.75 3.04 -12.32
C PRO A 99 -11.54 1.75 -12.06
N PHE A 100 -12.31 1.75 -10.97
CA PHE A 100 -13.14 0.63 -10.54
C PHE A 100 -14.54 1.12 -10.15
N ASP A 101 -15.53 0.27 -10.32
CA ASP A 101 -16.90 0.55 -9.91
C ASP A 101 -17.05 0.57 -8.39
N ASN A 102 -18.16 1.15 -7.91
CA ASN A 102 -18.50 1.13 -6.50
C ASN A 102 -18.73 -0.31 -6.04
N ASN A 103 -18.28 -0.65 -4.83
CA ASN A 103 -18.48 -1.97 -4.21
C ASN A 103 -17.98 -3.14 -5.08
N SER A 104 -16.78 -3.01 -5.67
CA SER A 104 -16.18 -4.01 -6.56
C SER A 104 -15.35 -5.05 -5.82
N PHE A 105 -14.84 -4.73 -4.62
CA PHE A 105 -13.86 -5.56 -3.93
C PHE A 105 -14.30 -5.93 -2.51
N GLU A 106 -14.20 -7.21 -2.16
CA GLU A 106 -14.31 -7.69 -0.79
C GLU A 106 -13.02 -7.46 0.01
N LEU A 107 -11.87 -7.43 -0.70
CA LEU A 107 -10.56 -7.29 -0.08
C LEU A 107 -9.62 -6.44 -0.93
N ILE A 108 -8.96 -5.49 -0.27
CA ILE A 108 -7.86 -4.68 -0.80
C ILE A 108 -6.64 -4.89 0.09
N ILE A 109 -5.49 -5.16 -0.53
CA ILE A 109 -4.17 -5.19 0.13
C ILE A 109 -3.41 -3.94 -0.27
N ALA A 110 -2.75 -3.27 0.69
CA ALA A 110 -1.97 -2.06 0.43
C ALA A 110 -0.70 -2.04 1.30
N ASP A 111 0.38 -2.64 0.78
CA ASP A 111 1.63 -2.75 1.53
C ASP A 111 2.54 -1.54 1.32
N LEU A 112 2.77 -0.76 2.38
CA LEU A 112 3.73 0.35 2.43
C LEU A 112 3.53 1.41 1.31
N CYS A 113 2.30 1.63 0.85
CA CYS A 113 1.99 2.61 -0.20
C CYS A 113 1.09 3.78 0.27
N LEU A 114 0.42 3.69 1.44
CA LEU A 114 -0.55 4.68 1.91
C LEU A 114 0.07 5.83 2.74
N HIS A 115 1.38 5.91 2.86
CA HIS A 115 2.06 6.84 3.77
C HIS A 115 2.86 7.95 3.06
N TYR A 116 2.53 8.25 1.80
CA TYR A 116 3.24 9.26 1.01
C TYR A 116 2.43 10.53 0.77
N PHE A 117 1.33 10.74 1.50
CA PHE A 117 0.34 11.75 1.16
C PHE A 117 0.12 12.75 2.29
N LYS A 118 -0.25 13.99 1.91
CA LYS A 118 -0.76 15.00 2.83
C LYS A 118 -2.08 14.54 3.45
N GLU A 119 -2.47 15.15 4.55
CA GLU A 119 -3.71 14.79 5.27
C GLU A 119 -4.93 14.79 4.35
N LYS A 120 -5.10 15.87 3.57
CA LYS A 120 -6.22 15.99 2.63
C LYS A 120 -6.24 14.85 1.62
N ASP A 121 -5.11 14.59 0.97
CA ASP A 121 -4.98 13.55 -0.05
C ASP A 121 -5.18 12.15 0.55
N THR A 122 -4.73 11.94 1.79
CA THR A 122 -4.97 10.68 2.52
C THR A 122 -6.46 10.45 2.73
N PHE A 123 -7.24 11.47 3.13
CA PHE A 123 -8.69 11.33 3.27
C PHE A 123 -9.39 11.10 1.93
N GLU A 124 -8.99 11.79 0.87
CA GLU A 124 -9.55 11.58 -0.48
C GLU A 124 -9.29 10.15 -0.97
N LEU A 125 -8.07 9.65 -0.78
CA LEU A 125 -7.67 8.27 -1.10
C LEU A 125 -8.48 7.25 -0.29
N LEU A 126 -8.65 7.46 1.01
CA LEU A 126 -9.43 6.55 1.86
C LEU A 126 -10.92 6.57 1.50
N ASN A 127 -11.47 7.68 1.03
CA ASN A 127 -12.83 7.74 0.50
C ASN A 127 -12.97 6.93 -0.79
N GLU A 128 -11.98 6.98 -1.70
CA GLU A 128 -11.94 6.16 -2.90
C GLU A 128 -11.81 4.66 -2.56
N ILE A 129 -10.92 4.28 -1.65
CA ILE A 129 -10.83 2.90 -1.15
C ILE A 129 -12.18 2.44 -0.60
N ARG A 130 -12.84 3.29 0.23
CA ARG A 130 -14.16 2.99 0.77
C ARG A 130 -15.22 2.88 -0.32
N ARG A 131 -15.17 3.68 -1.37
CA ARG A 131 -16.10 3.63 -2.51
C ARG A 131 -16.04 2.28 -3.22
N ILE A 132 -14.83 1.80 -3.52
CA ILE A 132 -14.65 0.55 -4.28
C ILE A 132 -14.79 -0.72 -3.42
N LEU A 133 -14.62 -0.65 -2.10
CA LEU A 133 -14.91 -1.78 -1.19
C LEU A 133 -16.41 -2.05 -1.11
N THR A 134 -16.79 -3.32 -1.07
CA THR A 134 -18.16 -3.76 -0.71
C THR A 134 -18.48 -3.39 0.74
N VAL A 135 -19.77 -3.33 1.10
CA VAL A 135 -20.15 -3.22 2.52
C VAL A 135 -19.62 -4.46 3.26
N GLY A 136 -18.94 -4.25 4.37
CA GLY A 136 -18.25 -5.32 5.09
C GLY A 136 -16.92 -5.77 4.48
N GLY A 137 -16.54 -5.22 3.32
CA GLY A 137 -15.23 -5.45 2.70
C GLY A 137 -14.09 -4.88 3.54
N ARG A 138 -12.89 -5.38 3.34
CA ARG A 138 -11.73 -5.08 4.18
C ARG A 138 -10.57 -4.48 3.39
N LEU A 139 -9.86 -3.56 4.06
CA LEU A 139 -8.53 -3.11 3.65
C LEU A 139 -7.52 -3.65 4.65
N ILE A 140 -6.53 -4.41 4.17
CA ILE A 140 -5.40 -4.88 4.95
C ILE A 140 -4.16 -4.14 4.46
N PHE A 141 -3.44 -3.49 5.37
CA PHE A 141 -2.32 -2.64 4.98
C PHE A 141 -1.21 -2.57 6.01
N ARG A 142 -0.02 -2.14 5.55
CA ARG A 142 1.08 -1.75 6.43
C ARG A 142 1.49 -0.30 6.17
N VAL A 143 1.81 0.44 7.23
CA VAL A 143 2.32 1.81 7.19
C VAL A 143 3.46 2.00 8.18
N ASN A 144 4.37 2.94 7.91
CA ASN A 144 5.53 3.19 8.77
C ASN A 144 5.09 3.65 10.17
N SER A 145 5.77 3.16 11.21
CA SER A 145 5.60 3.62 12.58
C SER A 145 6.44 4.87 12.88
N VAL A 146 5.96 5.73 13.81
CA VAL A 146 6.77 6.81 14.41
C VAL A 146 8.04 6.30 15.10
N ASN A 147 8.10 5.01 15.41
CA ASN A 147 9.27 4.35 16.01
C ASN A 147 10.26 3.81 14.96
N ASP A 148 10.02 4.00 13.66
CA ASP A 148 10.87 3.51 12.55
C ASP A 148 12.07 4.44 12.30
N VAL A 149 12.86 4.70 13.35
CA VAL A 149 13.99 5.64 13.32
C VAL A 149 15.07 5.24 12.30
N ASN A 150 15.25 3.96 12.05
CA ASN A 150 16.21 3.47 11.05
C ASN A 150 15.81 3.84 9.61
N HIS A 151 14.55 4.17 9.38
CA HIS A 151 14.01 4.49 8.05
C HIS A 151 13.40 5.89 7.99
N GLY A 152 13.84 6.79 8.88
CA GLY A 152 13.61 8.22 8.76
C GLY A 152 12.50 8.79 9.64
N ALA A 153 11.95 8.03 10.61
CA ALA A 153 10.99 8.59 11.57
C ALA A 153 11.63 9.73 12.37
N GLY A 154 10.94 10.90 12.41
CA GLY A 154 11.45 12.11 13.07
C GLY A 154 12.60 12.80 12.33
N GLN A 155 12.90 12.44 11.07
CA GLN A 155 13.98 13.01 10.27
C GLN A 155 13.41 13.75 9.05
N GLY A 156 14.04 14.87 8.70
CA GLY A 156 13.61 15.71 7.58
C GLY A 156 12.85 16.95 8.06
N ASN A 157 12.17 17.62 7.14
CA ASN A 157 11.36 18.78 7.45
C ASN A 157 9.90 18.34 7.69
N GLU A 158 9.43 18.46 8.92
CA GLU A 158 8.04 18.15 9.26
C GLU A 158 7.11 19.21 8.67
N ILE A 159 6.24 18.83 7.75
CA ILE A 159 5.31 19.74 7.04
C ILE A 159 3.86 19.60 7.50
N GLU A 160 3.49 18.48 8.07
CA GLU A 160 2.25 18.19 8.79
C GLU A 160 2.58 17.24 9.95
N HIS A 161 1.67 17.02 10.86
CA HIS A 161 1.85 16.08 11.96
C HIS A 161 2.31 14.72 11.46
N HIS A 162 3.52 14.29 11.86
CA HIS A 162 4.20 13.08 11.47
C HIS A 162 4.41 12.87 9.95
N LEU A 163 4.27 13.93 9.14
CA LEU A 163 4.58 13.94 7.71
C LEU A 163 5.83 14.76 7.44
N TYR A 164 6.84 14.13 6.89
CA TYR A 164 8.15 14.72 6.65
C TYR A 164 8.46 14.83 5.16
N GLU A 165 9.05 15.95 4.74
CA GLU A 165 9.74 16.05 3.47
C GLU A 165 11.16 15.50 3.66
N THR A 166 11.48 14.45 2.93
CA THR A 166 12.79 13.81 2.93
C THR A 166 13.82 14.62 2.14
N SER A 167 15.11 14.31 2.27
CA SER A 167 16.18 15.02 1.54
C SER A 167 16.06 14.95 0.01
N ASP A 168 15.41 13.91 -0.51
CA ASP A 168 15.09 13.74 -1.93
C ASP A 168 13.70 14.26 -2.33
N LYS A 169 13.15 15.17 -1.50
CA LYS A 169 11.91 15.91 -1.75
C LYS A 169 10.63 15.05 -1.84
N ARG A 170 10.67 13.82 -1.32
CA ARG A 170 9.47 13.00 -1.18
C ARG A 170 8.80 13.25 0.16
N LEU A 171 7.49 13.01 0.19
CA LEU A 171 6.73 12.98 1.42
C LEU A 171 6.78 11.59 2.05
N LYS A 172 6.87 11.53 3.38
CA LYS A 172 6.79 10.28 4.12
C LYS A 172 6.13 10.50 5.47
N ARG A 173 4.98 9.88 5.68
CA ARG A 173 4.24 9.90 6.93
C ARG A 173 4.63 8.70 7.77
N PHE A 174 4.74 8.94 9.06
CA PHE A 174 4.87 7.92 10.09
C PHE A 174 3.64 7.97 10.96
N PHE A 175 3.19 6.84 11.45
CA PHE A 175 1.93 6.72 12.16
C PHE A 175 2.16 6.27 13.60
N ASP A 176 1.39 6.82 14.53
CA ASP A 176 1.08 6.20 15.80
C ASP A 176 -0.36 5.63 15.76
N GLU A 177 -0.81 5.01 16.87
CA GLU A 177 -2.19 4.50 16.93
C GLU A 177 -3.25 5.61 16.82
N LYS A 178 -2.95 6.84 17.26
CA LYS A 178 -3.91 7.95 17.20
C LYS A 178 -4.07 8.40 15.76
N ASP A 179 -2.98 8.45 14.99
CA ASP A 179 -3.02 8.76 13.56
C ASP A 179 -3.87 7.74 12.81
N ILE A 180 -3.66 6.44 13.06
CA ILE A 180 -4.44 5.38 12.43
C ILE A 180 -5.92 5.54 12.76
N LYS A 181 -6.28 5.74 14.03
CA LYS A 181 -7.66 5.96 14.46
C LYS A 181 -8.27 7.23 13.85
N PHE A 182 -7.46 8.28 13.67
CA PHE A 182 -7.90 9.54 13.07
C PHE A 182 -8.20 9.41 11.57
N PHE A 183 -7.26 8.85 10.81
CA PHE A 183 -7.42 8.71 9.37
C PHE A 183 -8.49 7.67 9.00
N PHE A 184 -8.53 6.56 9.71
CA PHE A 184 -9.43 5.44 9.42
C PHE A 184 -10.75 5.47 10.20
N LYS A 185 -11.17 6.62 10.73
CA LYS A 185 -12.43 6.81 11.49
C LYS A 185 -13.71 6.40 10.74
N GLY A 186 -13.65 6.32 9.40
CA GLY A 186 -14.74 5.85 8.54
C GLY A 186 -14.87 4.33 8.44
N PHE A 187 -13.99 3.58 9.11
CA PHE A 187 -13.93 2.12 9.11
C PHE A 187 -14.03 1.58 10.54
N ASP A 188 -14.32 0.29 10.66
CA ASP A 188 -14.14 -0.46 11.91
C ASP A 188 -12.73 -1.08 11.91
N ILE A 189 -11.93 -0.81 12.93
CA ILE A 189 -10.58 -1.37 13.07
C ILE A 189 -10.73 -2.78 13.66
N GLU A 190 -10.44 -3.82 12.88
CA GLU A 190 -10.50 -5.23 13.32
C GLU A 190 -9.13 -5.73 13.83
N TYR A 191 -8.03 -5.16 13.32
CA TYR A 191 -6.67 -5.48 13.77
C TYR A 191 -5.78 -4.24 13.68
N LEU A 192 -4.97 -4.01 14.71
CA LEU A 192 -4.01 -2.92 14.76
C LEU A 192 -2.85 -3.36 15.68
N ASN A 193 -1.65 -3.53 15.12
CA ASN A 193 -0.47 -3.88 15.89
C ASN A 193 0.79 -3.28 15.28
N GLU A 194 1.69 -2.77 16.13
CA GLU A 194 3.02 -2.38 15.72
C GLU A 194 3.91 -3.62 15.67
N GLU A 195 4.67 -3.77 14.58
CA GLU A 195 5.48 -4.93 14.32
C GLU A 195 6.85 -4.56 13.77
N ILE A 196 7.77 -5.53 13.85
CA ILE A 196 9.10 -5.43 13.27
C ILE A 196 9.12 -6.23 11.97
N MET A 197 9.52 -5.56 10.86
CA MET A 197 9.81 -6.21 9.61
C MET A 197 11.32 -6.38 9.46
N THR A 198 11.76 -7.59 9.12
CA THR A 198 13.17 -7.97 8.96
C THR A 198 13.58 -8.15 7.50
N ARG A 199 12.72 -7.83 6.54
CA ARG A 199 13.00 -7.93 5.09
C ARG A 199 14.18 -7.02 4.65
N TYR A 200 14.39 -5.92 5.36
CA TYR A 200 15.48 -4.97 5.12
C TYR A 200 16.71 -5.28 5.97
N LYS A 201 17.87 -4.74 5.57
CA LYS A 201 19.13 -4.88 6.31
C LYS A 201 19.06 -4.33 7.75
N LEU A 202 18.34 -3.21 7.93
CA LEU A 202 18.05 -2.63 9.22
C LEU A 202 16.60 -2.95 9.58
N GLU A 203 16.37 -3.17 10.87
CA GLU A 203 15.04 -3.38 11.44
C GLU A 203 14.11 -2.24 11.07
N LYS A 204 12.93 -2.56 10.52
CA LYS A 204 11.90 -1.61 10.16
C LYS A 204 10.70 -1.78 11.08
N ARG A 205 10.22 -0.67 11.65
CA ARG A 205 9.00 -0.65 12.47
C ARG A 205 7.82 -0.13 11.68
N LEU A 206 6.72 -0.83 11.75
CA LEU A 206 5.50 -0.52 11.00
C LEU A 206 4.26 -0.96 11.76
N TYR A 207 3.12 -0.38 11.41
CA TYR A 207 1.84 -0.91 11.81
C TYR A 207 1.29 -1.85 10.74
N ARG A 208 0.82 -3.03 11.18
CA ARG A 208 -0.03 -3.93 10.40
C ARG A 208 -1.47 -3.72 10.84
N VAL A 209 -2.35 -3.47 9.89
CA VAL A 209 -3.71 -3.02 10.17
C VAL A 209 -4.69 -3.75 9.26
N CYS A 210 -5.84 -4.11 9.82
CA CYS A 210 -7.01 -4.54 9.08
C CYS A 210 -8.19 -3.68 9.49
N VAL A 211 -8.82 -3.03 8.51
CA VAL A 211 -10.03 -2.25 8.72
C VAL A 211 -11.17 -2.74 7.83
N LYS A 212 -12.40 -2.63 8.32
CA LYS A 212 -13.61 -3.06 7.63
C LYS A 212 -14.49 -1.88 7.28
N LYS A 213 -15.00 -1.83 6.05
CA LYS A 213 -16.00 -0.85 5.63
C LYS A 213 -17.30 -1.09 6.39
N LYS A 214 -17.79 -0.02 7.03
CA LYS A 214 -19.10 0.03 7.69
C LYS A 214 -20.23 -0.07 6.70
#